data_23a4614bcbc7de9368ffda0f2fc76f6f
#
_entry.id   23a4614bcbc7de9368ffda0f2fc76f6f
#
_cell.length_a   1.000
_cell.length_b   1.000
_cell.length_c   1.000
_cell.angle_alpha   90.00
_cell.angle_beta   90.00
_cell.angle_gamma   90.00
#
_symmetry.space_group_name_H-M   'P 1'
#
loop_
_entity.id
_entity.type
_entity.pdbx_description
1 polymer ?
#
loop_
_entity_poly.entity_id
_entity_poly.type
_entity_poly.pdbx_seq_one_letter_code
_entity_poly.pdbx_strand_id
1 'polypeptide(L)'
;MLFCLLSFTSCKDSEDTPDTPDKPIEETDTVKQKVRIEAPHVDVEAEGGKAYVFIKAYSSLYDLPQLNVDASWVRESGHDFTGSRRTRAIYHGFYDMVYVLDVDKNEGLGRVATLTFNYYTDNGKHLGEPVKVTLHQWPRNFKFAETIHVNKPGQLPILMGGNAAAWSDLHELKLTGLLNTADMRTLRLLLRRGVRSHVTNRDATGSKIEISTFANMNLQQLDMGDCELVEDGDTAVEECIEDFDDNYVQSRNVLGDGAFFVAGCKLDSIVLPKNLTAIGADAFRMCENLAYIDIPASVSSIGSYAFQNCLGMKEIRLPANSTLKTLGIYALATGHGLNSISFPASLEVVEKFGILGNVTAKNIHVKWAVPPTLSRFRISDETTLWVPKGTGNAYRAAFGWNHANEIKEE
;
A
#
# COMPACT_ATOMS: atom_id res chain seq x y z
N MET A 1 21.90 11.14 -20.13
CA MET A 1 22.20 12.50 -19.65
C MET A 1 20.87 13.24 -19.60
N LEU A 2 20.14 13.09 -18.51
CA LEU A 2 18.85 13.76 -18.34
C LEU A 2 18.97 14.66 -17.11
N PHE A 3 18.99 15.97 -17.35
CA PHE A 3 18.97 16.98 -16.30
C PHE A 3 17.54 17.15 -15.79
N CYS A 4 17.31 16.90 -14.52
CA CYS A 4 16.10 17.33 -13.84
C CYS A 4 16.27 18.83 -13.50
N LEU A 5 15.60 19.69 -14.26
CA LEU A 5 15.48 21.13 -14.00
C LEU A 5 14.43 21.36 -12.92
N LEU A 6 14.88 21.66 -11.71
CA LEU A 6 14.04 22.27 -10.68
C LEU A 6 13.92 23.77 -10.96
N SER A 7 12.69 24.21 -11.16
CA SER A 7 12.31 25.62 -11.34
C SER A 7 12.49 26.38 -10.04
N PHE A 8 13.41 27.35 -10.05
CA PHE A 8 13.53 28.34 -8.98
C PHE A 8 12.45 29.42 -9.13
N THR A 9 11.65 29.60 -8.10
CA THR A 9 10.88 30.84 -7.92
C THR A 9 11.72 31.84 -7.15
N SER A 10 11.98 32.96 -7.83
CA SER A 10 12.68 34.14 -7.34
C SER A 10 12.02 34.73 -6.08
N CYS A 11 12.78 34.87 -5.01
CA CYS A 11 12.49 35.84 -3.94
C CYS A 11 13.32 37.09 -4.16
N LYS A 12 12.63 38.22 -4.06
CA LYS A 12 13.15 39.60 -4.23
C LYS A 12 14.19 39.94 -3.15
N ASP A 13 15.22 40.60 -3.61
CA ASP A 13 16.20 41.32 -2.81
C ASP A 13 15.54 42.39 -1.91
N SER A 14 15.93 42.42 -0.66
CA SER A 14 15.75 43.56 0.22
C SER A 14 17.12 43.98 0.79
N GLU A 15 17.35 45.24 0.68
CA GLU A 15 18.55 46.05 0.86
C GLU A 15 19.33 45.80 2.17
N ASP A 16 20.63 45.89 2.02
CA ASP A 16 21.66 45.93 3.07
C ASP A 16 21.50 47.13 4.02
N THR A 17 21.62 46.90 5.31
CA THR A 17 22.01 47.89 6.29
C THR A 17 23.25 47.41 7.08
N PRO A 18 24.20 48.30 7.39
CA PRO A 18 25.55 47.87 7.82
C PRO A 18 25.67 47.59 9.29
N ASP A 19 26.54 46.68 9.58
CA ASP A 19 27.27 46.24 10.76
C ASP A 19 27.07 46.93 12.08
N THR A 20 26.75 46.14 13.08
CA THR A 20 27.12 46.36 14.48
C THR A 20 28.07 45.25 14.96
N PRO A 21 29.09 45.56 15.77
CA PRO A 21 30.17 44.62 16.06
C PRO A 21 29.77 43.52 17.04
N ASP A 22 30.38 42.38 16.81
CA ASP A 22 30.29 41.08 17.45
C ASP A 22 30.28 41.11 18.98
N LYS A 23 29.28 40.43 19.55
CA LYS A 23 29.38 39.85 20.91
C LYS A 23 29.92 38.42 20.79
N PRO A 24 30.78 37.98 21.73
CA PRO A 24 31.28 36.60 21.75
C PRO A 24 30.12 35.62 21.96
N ILE A 25 30.01 34.66 21.10
CA ILE A 25 29.01 33.60 21.18
C ILE A 25 29.45 32.59 22.23
N GLU A 26 28.61 32.41 23.27
CA GLU A 26 28.81 31.37 24.29
C GLU A 26 28.73 29.97 23.65
N GLU A 27 29.73 29.14 23.96
CA GLU A 27 30.06 27.85 23.33
C GLU A 27 29.10 26.69 23.64
N THR A 28 27.97 26.90 24.34
CA THR A 28 27.20 25.80 24.93
C THR A 28 25.98 25.29 24.17
N ASP A 29 25.51 25.98 23.12
CA ASP A 29 24.24 25.59 22.46
C ASP A 29 24.35 25.21 20.96
N THR A 30 25.51 25.25 20.35
CA THR A 30 25.70 25.19 18.89
C THR A 30 26.01 23.81 18.34
N VAL A 31 26.11 22.76 19.17
CA VAL A 31 26.53 21.40 18.66
C VAL A 31 25.39 20.62 18.03
N LYS A 32 24.13 20.96 18.28
CA LYS A 32 22.97 20.17 17.82
C LYS A 32 22.50 20.38 16.38
N GLN A 33 23.05 21.32 15.63
CA GLN A 33 22.59 21.61 14.26
C GLN A 33 23.74 21.77 13.24
N LYS A 34 24.80 20.98 13.33
CA LYS A 34 25.97 21.15 12.45
C LYS A 34 25.90 20.49 11.09
N VAL A 35 24.88 19.68 10.82
CA VAL A 35 24.72 19.02 9.52
C VAL A 35 23.29 19.06 9.06
N ARG A 36 23.09 19.56 7.85
CA ARG A 36 21.79 19.55 7.17
C ARG A 36 21.89 18.72 5.90
N ILE A 37 21.02 17.71 5.79
CA ILE A 37 20.85 16.95 4.56
C ILE A 37 19.77 17.62 3.73
N GLU A 38 20.02 17.84 2.43
CA GLU A 38 19.01 18.43 1.54
C GLU A 38 17.95 17.41 1.12
N ALA A 39 18.34 16.12 1.03
CA ALA A 39 17.41 15.05 0.75
C ALA A 39 17.64 13.86 1.70
N PRO A 40 16.63 13.38 2.43
CA PRO A 40 16.77 12.22 3.31
C PRO A 40 16.86 10.90 2.54
N HIS A 41 16.64 10.92 1.24
CA HIS A 41 16.72 9.73 0.36
C HIS A 41 17.28 10.10 -1.02
N VAL A 42 17.86 9.11 -1.68
CA VAL A 42 18.37 9.17 -3.04
C VAL A 42 17.82 7.99 -3.82
N ASP A 43 17.24 8.26 -4.98
CA ASP A 43 16.69 7.25 -5.88
C ASP A 43 17.65 6.95 -7.02
N VAL A 44 17.84 5.67 -7.34
CA VAL A 44 18.72 5.20 -8.41
C VAL A 44 17.99 4.18 -9.27
N GLU A 45 18.07 4.35 -10.58
CA GLU A 45 17.49 3.40 -11.54
C GLU A 45 18.11 2.00 -11.43
N ALA A 46 17.39 0.99 -11.95
CA ALA A 46 17.87 -0.39 -11.95
C ALA A 46 19.24 -0.58 -12.61
N GLU A 47 19.54 0.19 -13.65
CA GLU A 47 20.82 0.13 -14.37
C GLU A 47 22.03 0.52 -13.50
N GLY A 48 21.78 1.15 -12.35
CA GLY A 48 22.85 1.63 -11.47
C GLY A 48 23.62 2.82 -12.04
N GLY A 49 24.89 2.91 -11.69
CA GLY A 49 25.77 3.99 -12.14
C GLY A 49 26.21 4.90 -11.01
N LYS A 50 26.32 6.20 -11.30
CA LYS A 50 26.74 7.19 -10.30
C LYS A 50 25.55 7.80 -9.56
N ALA A 51 25.57 7.74 -8.23
CA ALA A 51 24.67 8.48 -7.38
C ALA A 51 25.41 9.58 -6.62
N TYR A 52 24.73 10.68 -6.34
CA TYR A 52 25.32 11.86 -5.70
C TYR A 52 24.52 12.21 -4.44
N VAL A 53 25.22 12.29 -3.32
CA VAL A 53 24.64 12.67 -2.03
C VAL A 53 25.21 14.00 -1.58
N PHE A 54 24.36 15.02 -1.49
CA PHE A 54 24.74 16.35 -1.10
C PHE A 54 24.52 16.55 0.39
N ILE A 55 25.57 17.04 1.07
CA ILE A 55 25.54 17.30 2.52
C ILE A 55 26.01 18.71 2.79
N LYS A 56 25.26 19.44 3.61
CA LYS A 56 25.67 20.75 4.15
C LYS A 56 26.34 20.56 5.50
N ALA A 57 27.63 20.89 5.58
CA ALA A 57 28.39 20.80 6.80
C ALA A 57 28.89 22.18 7.27
N TYR A 58 29.02 22.36 8.57
CA TYR A 58 29.54 23.58 9.16
C TYR A 58 31.06 23.72 8.91
N SER A 59 31.51 24.94 8.62
CA SER A 59 32.90 25.25 8.27
C SER A 59 33.96 24.97 9.35
N SER A 60 33.55 24.77 10.60
CA SER A 60 34.44 24.44 11.71
C SER A 60 34.83 22.97 11.80
N LEU A 61 34.29 22.11 10.94
CA LEU A 61 34.65 20.70 10.86
C LEU A 61 35.74 20.53 9.80
N TYR A 62 36.98 20.37 10.26
CA TYR A 62 38.14 20.17 9.37
C TYR A 62 38.17 18.78 8.73
N ASP A 63 37.45 17.80 9.35
CA ASP A 63 37.40 16.43 8.87
C ASP A 63 36.10 16.15 8.12
N LEU A 64 36.24 15.45 7.00
CA LEU A 64 35.10 14.95 6.24
C LEU A 64 34.35 13.90 7.05
N PRO A 65 33.02 13.89 7.05
CA PRO A 65 32.27 12.83 7.70
C PRO A 65 32.64 11.48 7.07
N GLN A 66 32.84 10.49 7.92
CA GLN A 66 33.09 9.13 7.45
C GLN A 66 31.77 8.50 6.98
N LEU A 67 31.74 8.07 5.74
CA LEU A 67 30.62 7.35 5.17
C LEU A 67 30.73 5.85 5.45
N ASN A 68 29.72 5.29 6.10
CA ASN A 68 29.51 3.85 6.20
C ASN A 68 28.27 3.46 5.38
N VAL A 69 28.41 2.43 4.56
CA VAL A 69 27.33 1.87 3.72
C VAL A 69 27.03 0.44 4.18
N ASP A 70 25.79 0.13 4.44
CA ASP A 70 25.35 -1.19 4.91
C ASP A 70 25.13 -2.22 3.78
N ALA A 71 25.39 -1.84 2.54
CA ALA A 71 25.13 -2.69 1.37
C ALA A 71 26.36 -2.79 0.45
N SER A 72 26.71 -4.01 0.05
CA SER A 72 27.89 -4.28 -0.80
C SER A 72 27.77 -3.80 -2.24
N TRP A 73 26.55 -3.54 -2.70
CA TRP A 73 26.26 -3.06 -4.06
C TRP A 73 26.35 -1.54 -4.22
N VAL A 74 26.71 -0.82 -3.14
CA VAL A 74 26.99 0.62 -3.14
C VAL A 74 28.39 0.83 -2.58
N ARG A 75 29.20 1.61 -3.27
CA ARG A 75 30.57 1.94 -2.85
C ARG A 75 30.81 3.43 -3.03
N GLU A 76 31.46 4.04 -2.06
CA GLU A 76 32.00 5.38 -2.24
C GLU A 76 33.08 5.34 -3.32
N SER A 77 32.96 6.18 -4.33
CA SER A 77 33.94 6.33 -5.39
C SER A 77 34.68 7.69 -5.36
N GLY A 78 34.21 8.59 -4.50
CA GLY A 78 34.85 9.88 -4.27
C GLY A 78 33.96 10.86 -3.55
N HIS A 79 34.54 11.98 -3.19
CA HIS A 79 33.83 13.13 -2.66
C HIS A 79 34.51 14.41 -3.10
N ASP A 80 33.76 15.51 -3.21
CA ASP A 80 34.27 16.83 -3.54
C ASP A 80 33.43 17.92 -2.83
N PHE A 81 34.00 19.11 -2.79
CA PHE A 81 33.30 20.32 -2.35
C PHE A 81 32.70 21.03 -3.57
N THR A 82 31.40 21.33 -3.52
CA THR A 82 30.69 22.00 -4.61
C THR A 82 30.97 23.50 -4.68
N GLY A 83 31.62 24.07 -3.65
CA GLY A 83 32.00 25.48 -3.59
C GLY A 83 33.36 25.75 -4.28
N SER A 84 33.46 26.88 -4.98
CA SER A 84 34.68 27.25 -5.72
C SER A 84 35.91 27.28 -4.79
N ARG A 85 36.99 26.55 -5.17
CA ARG A 85 38.27 26.44 -4.46
C ARG A 85 39.01 27.77 -4.20
N ARG A 86 38.43 28.94 -4.53
CA ARG A 86 39.16 30.21 -4.57
C ARG A 86 39.04 31.11 -3.32
N THR A 87 38.22 30.80 -2.37
CA THR A 87 38.13 31.60 -1.16
C THR A 87 38.21 30.74 0.09
N ARG A 88 39.47 30.47 0.54
CA ARG A 88 39.78 30.20 1.95
C ARG A 88 39.56 31.48 2.78
N ALA A 89 38.46 32.14 2.61
CA ALA A 89 38.01 33.12 3.57
C ALA A 89 37.24 32.35 4.67
N ILE A 90 37.64 32.57 5.90
CA ILE A 90 36.98 32.04 7.09
C ILE A 90 35.58 32.68 7.14
N TYR A 91 34.64 32.15 6.34
CA TYR A 91 33.23 32.47 6.46
C TYR A 91 32.63 31.43 7.39
N HIS A 92 32.01 31.87 8.46
CA HIS A 92 31.11 31.06 9.27
C HIS A 92 29.90 30.66 8.38
N GLY A 93 30.02 29.60 7.60
CA GLY A 93 29.01 29.16 6.63
C GLY A 93 28.94 27.65 6.50
N PHE A 94 27.87 27.18 5.87
CA PHE A 94 27.73 25.78 5.48
C PHE A 94 28.51 25.51 4.21
N TYR A 95 29.28 24.42 4.17
CA TYR A 95 29.89 23.91 2.95
C TYR A 95 28.99 22.85 2.33
N ASP A 96 28.83 22.96 1.03
CA ASP A 96 28.18 21.89 0.25
C ASP A 96 29.24 20.86 -0.10
N MET A 97 29.01 19.63 0.33
CA MET A 97 29.83 18.47 0.00
C MET A 97 29.00 17.51 -0.82
N VAL A 98 29.64 16.89 -1.79
CA VAL A 98 29.03 15.82 -2.58
C VAL A 98 29.82 14.53 -2.40
N TYR A 99 29.13 13.47 -2.01
CA TYR A 99 29.66 12.12 -2.07
C TYR A 99 29.21 11.48 -3.38
N VAL A 100 30.17 10.89 -4.09
CA VAL A 100 29.93 10.17 -5.34
C VAL A 100 29.97 8.69 -5.04
N LEU A 101 28.90 8.00 -5.34
CA LEU A 101 28.73 6.58 -5.10
C LEU A 101 28.66 5.82 -6.41
N ASP A 102 29.33 4.68 -6.46
CA ASP A 102 29.12 3.68 -7.52
C ASP A 102 28.04 2.70 -7.04
N VAL A 103 26.99 2.57 -7.83
CA VAL A 103 25.85 1.70 -7.56
C VAL A 103 25.80 0.60 -8.63
N ASP A 104 25.85 -0.65 -8.20
CA ASP A 104 25.80 -1.79 -9.10
C ASP A 104 24.42 -1.94 -9.74
N LYS A 105 24.37 -2.49 -10.96
CA LYS A 105 23.12 -2.82 -11.64
C LYS A 105 22.23 -3.72 -10.77
N ASN A 106 20.94 -3.47 -10.79
CA ASN A 106 19.93 -4.29 -10.12
C ASN A 106 19.15 -5.12 -11.14
N GLU A 107 19.34 -6.42 -11.12
CA GLU A 107 18.57 -7.37 -11.96
C GLU A 107 17.42 -8.05 -11.20
N GLY A 108 17.16 -7.62 -9.98
CA GLY A 108 16.13 -8.13 -9.09
C GLY A 108 15.02 -7.14 -8.79
N LEU A 109 14.42 -7.34 -7.63
CA LEU A 109 13.44 -6.42 -7.04
C LEU A 109 14.13 -5.16 -6.51
N GLY A 110 13.34 -4.14 -6.20
CA GLY A 110 13.83 -2.92 -5.58
C GLY A 110 14.56 -3.22 -4.26
N ARG A 111 15.61 -2.45 -3.98
CA ARG A 111 16.46 -2.62 -2.80
C ARG A 111 16.88 -1.28 -2.21
N VAL A 112 17.25 -1.30 -0.94
CA VAL A 112 17.70 -0.12 -0.21
C VAL A 112 19.06 -0.33 0.42
N ALA A 113 19.82 0.76 0.55
CA ALA A 113 21.00 0.85 1.36
C ALA A 113 20.88 2.04 2.32
N THR A 114 21.45 1.91 3.51
CA THR A 114 21.57 3.01 4.46
C THR A 114 22.97 3.58 4.39
N LEU A 115 23.04 4.85 4.09
CA LEU A 115 24.26 5.64 4.09
C LEU A 115 24.35 6.35 5.44
N THR A 116 25.35 6.02 6.24
CA THR A 116 25.51 6.60 7.58
C THR A 116 26.74 7.48 7.61
N PHE A 117 26.56 8.78 7.81
CA PHE A 117 27.60 9.78 7.89
C PHE A 117 27.93 10.06 9.36
N ASN A 118 29.14 9.69 9.77
CA ASN A 118 29.64 9.86 11.11
C ASN A 118 30.62 11.02 11.16
N TYR A 119 30.42 11.91 12.11
CA TYR A 119 31.26 13.09 12.32
C TYR A 119 32.15 12.87 13.53
N TYR A 120 33.42 13.23 13.40
CA TYR A 120 34.40 13.11 14.47
C TYR A 120 35.11 14.43 14.72
N THR A 121 35.56 14.65 15.96
CA THR A 121 36.52 15.71 16.30
C THR A 121 37.93 15.27 15.92
N ASP A 122 38.89 16.23 15.87
CA ASP A 122 40.30 15.95 15.70
C ASP A 122 40.86 14.92 16.70
N ASN A 123 40.22 14.75 17.84
CA ASN A 123 40.57 13.77 18.86
C ASN A 123 39.81 12.43 18.72
N GLY A 124 39.11 12.20 17.59
CA GLY A 124 38.37 10.96 17.32
C GLY A 124 37.08 10.77 18.12
N LYS A 125 36.58 11.82 18.77
CA LYS A 125 35.30 11.74 19.49
C LYS A 125 34.13 12.02 18.56
N HIS A 126 33.06 11.23 18.63
CA HIS A 126 31.81 11.45 17.86
C HIS A 126 31.23 12.84 18.14
N LEU A 127 30.81 13.51 17.06
CA LEU A 127 30.08 14.78 17.08
C LEU A 127 28.63 14.55 16.73
N GLY A 128 27.78 14.58 17.73
CA GLY A 128 26.34 14.43 17.55
C GLY A 128 25.90 13.01 17.13
N GLU A 129 24.65 12.89 16.73
CA GLU A 129 24.09 11.64 16.21
C GLU A 129 24.49 11.48 14.73
N PRO A 130 24.76 10.22 14.27
CA PRO A 130 25.02 9.95 12.88
C PRO A 130 23.86 10.38 11.98
N VAL A 131 24.18 10.94 10.83
CA VAL A 131 23.17 11.30 9.85
C VAL A 131 22.98 10.15 8.88
N LYS A 132 21.72 9.73 8.70
CA LYS A 132 21.34 8.61 7.83
C LYS A 132 20.62 9.10 6.60
N VAL A 133 21.03 8.59 5.45
CA VAL A 133 20.36 8.79 4.15
C VAL A 133 20.00 7.43 3.61
N THR A 134 18.78 7.25 3.14
CA THR A 134 18.34 6.03 2.48
C THR A 134 18.59 6.15 0.98
N LEU A 135 19.28 5.17 0.38
CA LEU A 135 19.42 5.03 -1.05
C LEU A 135 18.50 3.92 -1.52
N HIS A 136 17.53 4.27 -2.37
CA HIS A 136 16.64 3.31 -3.00
C HIS A 136 17.14 3.02 -4.41
N GLN A 137 17.25 1.75 -4.76
CA GLN A 137 17.47 1.36 -6.14
C GLN A 137 16.25 0.61 -6.68
N TRP A 138 15.76 1.09 -7.81
CA TRP A 138 14.58 0.57 -8.46
C TRP A 138 14.73 -0.88 -8.92
N PRO A 139 13.64 -1.65 -9.02
CA PRO A 139 13.66 -2.98 -9.57
C PRO A 139 13.92 -2.96 -11.09
N ARG A 140 14.32 -4.10 -11.65
CA ARG A 140 14.20 -4.34 -13.09
C ARG A 140 12.74 -4.30 -13.54
N ASN A 141 12.49 -4.24 -14.84
CA ASN A 141 11.13 -4.41 -15.36
C ASN A 141 10.56 -5.78 -14.97
N PHE A 142 9.30 -5.78 -14.56
CA PHE A 142 8.58 -7.00 -14.18
C PHE A 142 8.20 -7.82 -15.40
N LYS A 143 8.07 -9.12 -15.20
CA LYS A 143 7.56 -10.06 -16.19
C LYS A 143 6.05 -10.14 -16.10
N PHE A 144 5.43 -10.87 -17.05
CA PHE A 144 4.00 -11.12 -17.08
C PHE A 144 3.46 -11.69 -15.75
N ALA A 145 4.17 -12.64 -15.16
CA ALA A 145 3.86 -13.23 -13.86
C ALA A 145 5.06 -13.13 -12.92
N GLU A 146 4.82 -12.66 -11.70
CA GLU A 146 5.85 -12.51 -10.66
C GLU A 146 5.41 -13.08 -9.33
N THR A 147 6.39 -13.56 -8.58
CA THR A 147 6.22 -13.94 -7.17
C THR A 147 7.14 -13.10 -6.31
N ILE A 148 6.55 -12.40 -5.33
CA ILE A 148 7.30 -11.51 -4.43
C ILE A 148 7.07 -11.97 -2.99
N HIS A 149 8.17 -12.13 -2.25
CA HIS A 149 8.14 -12.38 -0.82
C HIS A 149 8.39 -11.09 -0.04
N VAL A 150 7.42 -10.69 0.77
CA VAL A 150 7.51 -9.48 1.62
C VAL A 150 7.94 -9.92 3.02
N ASN A 151 9.24 -9.76 3.31
CA ASN A 151 9.83 -10.17 4.59
C ASN A 151 9.41 -9.28 5.76
N LYS A 152 9.19 -8.00 5.50
CA LYS A 152 8.80 -7.00 6.49
C LYS A 152 7.59 -6.22 6.00
N PRO A 153 6.60 -5.94 6.89
CA PRO A 153 5.46 -5.12 6.53
C PRO A 153 5.91 -3.75 5.99
N GLY A 154 5.24 -3.25 4.95
CA GLY A 154 5.58 -1.98 4.31
C GLY A 154 6.79 -2.04 3.38
N GLN A 155 7.28 -3.22 3.00
CA GLN A 155 8.43 -3.36 2.12
C GLN A 155 8.05 -3.41 0.63
N LEU A 156 6.80 -3.72 0.30
CA LEU A 156 6.36 -3.84 -1.10
C LEU A 156 6.58 -2.56 -1.92
N PRO A 157 6.38 -1.33 -1.39
CA PRO A 157 6.72 -0.10 -2.10
C PRO A 157 8.16 -0.05 -2.61
N ILE A 158 9.12 -0.56 -1.81
CA ILE A 158 10.53 -0.63 -2.21
C ILE A 158 10.74 -1.71 -3.28
N LEU A 159 10.22 -2.91 -3.01
CA LEU A 159 10.41 -4.06 -3.89
C LEU A 159 9.87 -3.81 -5.30
N MET A 160 8.76 -3.07 -5.38
CA MET A 160 8.06 -2.70 -6.61
C MET A 160 8.26 -1.25 -7.04
N GLY A 161 8.91 -0.44 -6.22
CA GLY A 161 9.09 1.00 -6.46
C GLY A 161 9.66 1.32 -7.83
N GLY A 162 9.54 2.56 -8.26
CA GLY A 162 10.05 3.02 -9.52
C GLY A 162 8.99 3.56 -10.46
N ASN A 163 9.29 3.55 -11.73
CA ASN A 163 8.39 4.10 -12.72
C ASN A 163 7.36 3.04 -13.17
N ALA A 164 6.18 3.49 -13.53
CA ALA A 164 5.08 2.64 -13.99
C ALA A 164 5.42 1.80 -15.24
N ALA A 165 6.44 2.17 -16.00
CA ALA A 165 6.88 1.39 -17.16
C ALA A 165 7.44 0.03 -16.74
N ALA A 166 8.03 -0.06 -15.55
CA ALA A 166 8.52 -1.34 -15.01
C ALA A 166 7.38 -2.34 -14.75
N TRP A 167 6.15 -1.87 -14.58
CA TRP A 167 4.97 -2.68 -14.23
C TRP A 167 4.07 -3.00 -15.42
N SER A 168 4.34 -2.41 -16.59
CA SER A 168 3.45 -2.48 -17.77
C SER A 168 3.12 -3.90 -18.20
N ASP A 169 4.06 -4.83 -18.03
CA ASP A 169 3.93 -6.22 -18.46
C ASP A 169 3.41 -7.14 -17.34
N LEU A 170 3.21 -6.63 -16.13
CA LEU A 170 2.75 -7.42 -14.99
C LEU A 170 1.23 -7.64 -15.07
N HIS A 171 0.82 -8.90 -15.20
CA HIS A 171 -0.59 -9.33 -15.24
C HIS A 171 -0.96 -10.25 -14.07
N GLU A 172 0.00 -11.02 -13.59
CA GLU A 172 -0.18 -11.97 -12.50
C GLU A 172 0.83 -11.69 -11.38
N LEU A 173 0.34 -11.50 -10.17
CA LEU A 173 1.19 -11.26 -9.00
C LEU A 173 0.84 -12.23 -7.88
N LYS A 174 1.80 -13.03 -7.47
CA LYS A 174 1.73 -13.81 -6.23
C LYS A 174 2.55 -13.13 -5.15
N LEU A 175 1.92 -12.89 -4.01
CA LEU A 175 2.58 -12.38 -2.81
C LEU A 175 2.63 -13.44 -1.72
N THR A 176 3.67 -13.39 -0.91
CA THR A 176 3.82 -14.19 0.31
C THR A 176 4.45 -13.33 1.40
N GLY A 177 4.25 -13.69 2.66
CA GLY A 177 4.84 -12.99 3.81
C GLY A 177 3.90 -11.98 4.46
N LEU A 178 4.43 -10.86 4.94
CA LEU A 178 3.71 -9.92 5.80
C LEU A 178 3.33 -8.66 5.03
N LEU A 179 2.04 -8.30 5.04
CA LEU A 179 1.52 -7.12 4.36
C LEU A 179 0.83 -6.18 5.35
N ASN A 180 1.08 -4.87 5.21
CA ASN A 180 0.39 -3.82 5.95
C ASN A 180 -0.29 -2.81 5.01
N THR A 181 -0.80 -1.71 5.52
CA THR A 181 -1.48 -0.66 4.74
C THR A 181 -0.58 -0.06 3.65
N ALA A 182 0.72 0.12 3.89
CA ALA A 182 1.65 0.65 2.86
C ALA A 182 1.78 -0.31 1.67
N ASP A 183 1.84 -1.62 1.94
CA ASP A 183 1.85 -2.66 0.91
C ASP A 183 0.54 -2.67 0.12
N MET A 184 -0.60 -2.57 0.81
CA MET A 184 -1.93 -2.50 0.19
C MET A 184 -2.09 -1.27 -0.70
N ARG A 185 -1.53 -0.11 -0.33
CA ARG A 185 -1.50 1.09 -1.19
C ARG A 185 -0.76 0.82 -2.49
N THR A 186 0.38 0.13 -2.43
CA THR A 186 1.13 -0.26 -3.64
C THR A 186 0.28 -1.15 -4.54
N LEU A 187 -0.41 -2.14 -4.00
CA LEU A 187 -1.33 -3.00 -4.76
C LEU A 187 -2.46 -2.20 -5.42
N ARG A 188 -3.05 -1.23 -4.71
CA ARG A 188 -4.09 -0.37 -5.26
C ARG A 188 -3.62 0.42 -6.48
N LEU A 189 -2.35 0.87 -6.51
CA LEU A 189 -1.77 1.55 -7.66
C LEU A 189 -1.68 0.63 -8.88
N LEU A 190 -1.31 -0.64 -8.69
CA LEU A 190 -1.21 -1.64 -9.76
C LEU A 190 -2.56 -1.99 -10.38
N LEU A 191 -3.65 -1.77 -9.66
CA LEU A 191 -5.01 -2.10 -10.10
C LEU A 191 -5.73 -0.93 -10.79
N ARG A 192 -5.19 0.27 -10.77
CA ARG A 192 -5.80 1.47 -11.35
C ARG A 192 -5.72 1.52 -12.87
N ARG A 193 -6.78 2.00 -13.52
CA ARG A 193 -6.73 2.44 -14.92
C ARG A 193 -6.15 3.85 -15.00
N GLY A 194 -4.99 3.97 -15.66
CA GLY A 194 -4.49 5.17 -16.34
C GLY A 194 -4.79 6.54 -15.71
N VAL A 195 -4.50 6.74 -14.43
CA VAL A 195 -4.60 8.07 -13.81
C VAL A 195 -3.19 8.64 -13.68
N ARG A 196 -3.01 9.89 -14.11
CA ARG A 196 -1.81 10.67 -13.80
C ARG A 196 -1.87 11.04 -12.31
N SER A 197 -1.37 10.20 -11.46
CA SER A 197 -1.24 10.52 -10.04
C SER A 197 0.20 10.33 -9.59
N HIS A 198 0.73 11.35 -8.96
CA HIS A 198 1.93 11.25 -8.15
C HIS A 198 1.47 10.72 -6.80
N VAL A 199 1.87 9.53 -6.45
CA VAL A 199 1.59 8.96 -5.14
C VAL A 199 2.88 8.89 -4.35
N THR A 200 2.88 9.52 -3.21
CA THR A 200 3.95 9.38 -2.23
C THR A 200 3.57 8.23 -1.30
N ASN A 201 4.33 7.17 -1.32
CA ASN A 201 4.24 6.10 -0.33
C ASN A 201 5.42 6.19 0.63
N ARG A 202 5.37 5.48 1.75
CA ARG A 202 6.49 5.36 2.68
C ARG A 202 6.91 3.90 2.77
N ASP A 203 8.22 3.69 2.86
CA ASP A 203 8.76 2.36 3.13
C ASP A 203 8.62 1.99 4.61
N ALA A 204 9.05 0.78 4.96
CA ALA A 204 9.07 0.29 6.34
C ALA A 204 9.95 1.13 7.30
N THR A 205 10.77 2.03 6.78
CA THR A 205 11.63 2.95 7.55
C THR A 205 10.99 4.33 7.72
N GLY A 206 9.82 4.57 7.10
CA GLY A 206 9.15 5.87 7.05
C GLY A 206 9.67 6.81 5.97
N SER A 207 10.63 6.37 5.14
CA SER A 207 11.16 7.17 4.03
C SER A 207 10.14 7.28 2.89
N LYS A 208 10.04 8.46 2.28
CA LYS A 208 9.13 8.71 1.16
C LYS A 208 9.61 7.97 -0.10
N ILE A 209 8.69 7.30 -0.78
CA ILE A 209 8.87 6.71 -2.09
C ILE A 209 7.86 7.35 -3.03
N GLU A 210 8.34 8.03 -4.06
CA GLU A 210 7.47 8.61 -5.08
C GLU A 210 7.21 7.58 -6.17
N ILE A 211 5.93 7.32 -6.44
CA ILE A 211 5.50 6.40 -7.48
C ILE A 211 4.69 7.18 -8.50
N SER A 212 5.20 7.27 -9.72
CA SER A 212 4.52 7.92 -10.84
C SER A 212 3.73 6.93 -11.65
N THR A 213 2.41 7.07 -11.68
CA THR A 213 1.53 6.20 -12.47
C THR A 213 1.17 6.87 -13.79
N PHE A 214 1.95 6.63 -14.83
CA PHE A 214 1.67 7.15 -16.18
C PHE A 214 1.27 6.07 -17.19
N ALA A 215 1.25 4.80 -16.81
CA ALA A 215 0.97 3.69 -17.71
C ALA A 215 -0.37 3.02 -17.37
N ASN A 216 -0.94 2.33 -18.36
CA ASN A 216 -2.04 1.41 -18.11
C ASN A 216 -1.52 0.22 -17.32
N MET A 217 -1.90 0.13 -16.05
CA MET A 217 -1.61 -1.05 -15.26
C MET A 217 -2.40 -2.23 -15.79
N ASN A 218 -1.78 -3.41 -15.82
CA ASN A 218 -2.36 -4.61 -16.41
C ASN A 218 -2.55 -5.75 -15.42
N LEU A 219 -2.36 -5.51 -14.12
CA LEU A 219 -2.57 -6.53 -13.10
C LEU A 219 -4.04 -6.97 -13.08
N GLN A 220 -4.27 -8.26 -13.31
CA GLN A 220 -5.58 -8.88 -13.38
C GLN A 220 -5.74 -10.00 -12.36
N GLN A 221 -4.65 -10.69 -12.00
CA GLN A 221 -4.67 -11.81 -11.08
C GLN A 221 -3.77 -11.53 -9.89
N LEU A 222 -4.32 -11.64 -8.69
CA LEU A 222 -3.60 -11.41 -7.43
C LEU A 222 -3.76 -12.61 -6.50
N ASP A 223 -2.65 -13.25 -6.15
CA ASP A 223 -2.62 -14.32 -5.15
C ASP A 223 -1.93 -13.81 -3.87
N MET A 224 -2.70 -13.69 -2.80
CA MET A 224 -2.24 -13.36 -1.45
C MET A 224 -2.49 -14.52 -0.46
N GLY A 225 -2.76 -15.73 -0.96
CA GLY A 225 -3.15 -16.87 -0.13
C GLY A 225 -2.17 -17.22 0.98
N ASP A 226 -0.88 -17.00 0.76
CA ASP A 226 0.20 -17.25 1.70
C ASP A 226 0.71 -15.97 2.39
N CYS A 227 -0.09 -14.89 2.38
CA CYS A 227 0.19 -13.67 3.11
C CYS A 227 -0.49 -13.65 4.48
N GLU A 228 0.07 -12.85 5.36
CA GLU A 228 -0.54 -12.45 6.62
C GLU A 228 -0.68 -10.94 6.65
N LEU A 229 -1.88 -10.44 6.93
CA LEU A 229 -2.11 -9.01 7.12
C LEU A 229 -1.73 -8.63 8.55
N VAL A 230 -0.94 -7.58 8.70
CA VAL A 230 -0.46 -7.09 10.00
C VAL A 230 -0.73 -5.60 10.12
N GLU A 231 -0.99 -5.15 11.33
CA GLU A 231 -1.22 -3.74 11.63
C GLU A 231 0.00 -2.89 11.23
N ASP A 232 -0.27 -1.65 10.85
CA ASP A 232 0.78 -0.65 10.73
C ASP A 232 1.32 -0.41 12.15
N GLY A 233 2.63 -0.60 12.34
CA GLY A 233 3.29 -0.13 13.55
C GLY A 233 3.09 1.38 13.72
N ASP A 234 3.71 2.00 14.73
CA ASP A 234 3.64 3.46 15.04
C ASP A 234 4.03 4.41 13.88
N THR A 235 4.16 3.92 12.67
CA THR A 235 4.35 4.72 11.46
C THR A 235 3.02 5.34 11.05
N ALA A 236 2.61 6.39 11.77
CA ALA A 236 1.51 7.25 11.37
C ALA A 236 1.74 7.72 9.93
N VAL A 237 0.85 7.34 9.03
CA VAL A 237 0.92 7.76 7.64
C VAL A 237 0.29 9.13 7.54
N GLU A 238 1.13 10.16 7.45
CA GLU A 238 0.67 11.50 7.09
C GLU A 238 0.17 11.52 5.64
N GLU A 239 -1.08 11.90 5.49
CA GLU A 239 -1.79 12.41 4.31
C GLU A 239 -1.48 11.75 2.95
N CYS A 240 -2.31 10.79 2.57
CA CYS A 240 -2.63 10.57 1.15
C CYS A 240 -3.92 11.32 0.81
N ILE A 241 -3.88 12.13 -0.25
CA ILE A 241 -5.00 12.90 -0.79
C ILE A 241 -5.95 11.92 -1.52
N GLU A 242 -6.71 11.13 -0.80
CA GLU A 242 -7.89 10.42 -1.33
C GLU A 242 -8.92 10.22 -0.21
N ASP A 243 -10.19 10.50 -0.51
CA ASP A 243 -11.37 10.66 0.35
C ASP A 243 -11.81 9.43 1.20
N PHE A 244 -10.93 8.52 1.57
CA PHE A 244 -11.26 7.36 2.41
C PHE A 244 -10.24 7.20 3.52
N ASP A 245 -10.70 6.76 4.67
CA ASP A 245 -9.84 6.31 5.77
C ASP A 245 -8.84 5.28 5.25
N ASP A 246 -7.58 5.69 5.13
CA ASP A 246 -6.49 4.96 4.45
C ASP A 246 -5.99 3.73 5.23
N ASN A 247 -6.80 3.17 6.11
CA ASN A 247 -6.44 2.00 6.90
C ASN A 247 -6.91 0.70 6.22
N TYR A 248 -6.17 0.25 5.20
CA TYR A 248 -6.49 -0.97 4.45
C TYR A 248 -6.18 -2.27 5.19
N VAL A 249 -5.50 -2.18 6.34
CA VAL A 249 -5.30 -3.28 7.29
C VAL A 249 -5.62 -2.77 8.69
N GLN A 250 -6.88 -2.89 9.10
CA GLN A 250 -7.37 -2.34 10.38
C GLN A 250 -6.84 -3.09 11.60
N SER A 251 -6.61 -4.38 11.46
CA SER A 251 -6.02 -5.26 12.47
C SER A 251 -5.47 -6.52 11.82
N ARG A 252 -4.79 -7.34 12.62
CA ARG A 252 -4.19 -8.58 12.12
C ARG A 252 -5.22 -9.46 11.42
N ASN A 253 -4.92 -9.83 10.17
CA ASN A 253 -5.79 -10.64 9.31
C ASN A 253 -7.19 -10.05 9.05
N VAL A 254 -7.32 -8.74 9.11
CA VAL A 254 -8.52 -8.00 8.70
C VAL A 254 -8.22 -7.19 7.46
N LEU A 255 -8.92 -7.49 6.37
CA LEU A 255 -8.90 -6.66 5.19
C LEU A 255 -9.74 -5.41 5.46
N GLY A 256 -9.11 -4.25 5.45
CA GLY A 256 -9.72 -2.98 5.83
C GLY A 256 -10.72 -2.43 4.83
N ASP A 257 -11.34 -1.33 5.20
CA ASP A 257 -12.37 -0.68 4.41
C ASP A 257 -11.80 -0.16 3.08
N GLY A 258 -12.53 -0.35 1.98
CA GLY A 258 -12.13 0.10 0.66
C GLY A 258 -10.84 -0.53 0.08
N ALA A 259 -10.31 -1.61 0.65
CA ALA A 259 -8.99 -2.17 0.31
C ALA A 259 -8.75 -2.34 -1.20
N PHE A 260 -9.75 -2.78 -1.96
CA PHE A 260 -9.70 -2.92 -3.42
C PHE A 260 -10.72 -2.03 -4.16
N PHE A 261 -11.33 -1.08 -3.46
CA PHE A 261 -12.19 -0.09 -4.10
C PHE A 261 -11.33 0.91 -4.87
N VAL A 262 -11.12 0.63 -6.16
CA VAL A 262 -10.23 1.40 -7.05
C VAL A 262 -10.97 1.69 -8.36
N ALA A 263 -10.96 2.95 -8.78
CA ALA A 263 -11.61 3.35 -10.03
C ALA A 263 -11.06 2.60 -11.23
N GLY A 264 -11.94 1.87 -11.94
CA GLY A 264 -11.59 1.05 -13.11
C GLY A 264 -10.71 -0.16 -12.78
N CYS A 265 -10.89 -0.74 -11.60
CA CYS A 265 -10.20 -1.96 -11.17
C CYS A 265 -10.29 -3.06 -12.23
N LYS A 266 -9.12 -3.61 -12.63
CA LYS A 266 -9.04 -4.67 -13.65
C LYS A 266 -8.96 -6.08 -13.06
N LEU A 267 -9.12 -6.21 -11.76
CA LEU A 267 -8.95 -7.49 -11.06
C LEU A 267 -9.99 -8.51 -11.54
N ASP A 268 -9.52 -9.57 -12.19
CA ASP A 268 -10.35 -10.68 -12.70
C ASP A 268 -10.45 -11.80 -11.67
N SER A 269 -9.38 -12.03 -10.92
CA SER A 269 -9.31 -13.04 -9.87
C SER A 269 -8.42 -12.62 -8.70
N ILE A 270 -8.80 -13.06 -7.51
CA ILE A 270 -8.03 -12.87 -6.29
C ILE A 270 -8.08 -14.12 -5.42
N VAL A 271 -6.93 -14.47 -4.85
CA VAL A 271 -6.83 -15.44 -3.75
C VAL A 271 -6.57 -14.68 -2.46
N LEU A 272 -7.51 -14.75 -1.53
CA LEU A 272 -7.44 -14.07 -0.24
C LEU A 272 -6.50 -14.79 0.74
N PRO A 273 -5.90 -14.07 1.71
CA PRO A 273 -5.12 -14.69 2.78
C PRO A 273 -5.92 -15.77 3.52
N LYS A 274 -5.34 -16.96 3.68
CA LYS A 274 -6.01 -18.12 4.30
C LYS A 274 -6.49 -17.86 5.73
N ASN A 275 -5.79 -16.97 6.44
CA ASN A 275 -6.07 -16.62 7.84
C ASN A 275 -6.95 -15.37 7.97
N LEU A 276 -7.55 -14.89 6.89
CA LEU A 276 -8.38 -13.70 6.91
C LEU A 276 -9.58 -13.92 7.83
N THR A 277 -9.83 -12.98 8.76
CA THR A 277 -10.91 -13.09 9.77
C THR A 277 -12.09 -12.17 9.48
N ALA A 278 -11.87 -11.08 8.74
CA ALA A 278 -12.93 -10.16 8.34
C ALA A 278 -12.60 -9.45 7.01
N ILE A 279 -13.65 -9.07 6.31
CA ILE A 279 -13.62 -8.23 5.11
C ILE A 279 -14.34 -6.93 5.45
N GLY A 280 -13.66 -5.78 5.31
CA GLY A 280 -14.15 -4.46 5.65
C GLY A 280 -15.25 -3.94 4.73
N ALA A 281 -15.78 -2.77 5.07
CA ALA A 281 -16.76 -2.08 4.26
C ALA A 281 -16.15 -1.66 2.91
N ASP A 282 -16.95 -1.68 1.83
CA ASP A 282 -16.52 -1.28 0.48
C ASP A 282 -15.27 -2.04 -0.06
N ALA A 283 -14.78 -3.10 0.60
CA ALA A 283 -13.48 -3.70 0.32
C ALA A 283 -13.27 -4.10 -1.16
N PHE A 284 -14.29 -4.60 -1.83
CA PHE A 284 -14.29 -4.99 -3.26
C PHE A 284 -15.31 -4.21 -4.08
N ARG A 285 -15.85 -3.11 -3.54
CA ARG A 285 -16.84 -2.32 -4.26
C ARG A 285 -16.33 -1.92 -5.63
N MET A 286 -17.20 -2.07 -6.67
CA MET A 286 -16.88 -1.76 -8.07
C MET A 286 -15.72 -2.56 -8.69
N CYS A 287 -15.38 -3.73 -8.13
CA CYS A 287 -14.50 -4.70 -8.81
C CYS A 287 -15.28 -5.39 -9.95
N GLU A 288 -15.52 -4.64 -11.03
CA GLU A 288 -16.46 -5.02 -12.09
C GLU A 288 -16.06 -6.26 -12.88
N ASN A 289 -14.78 -6.60 -12.94
CA ASN A 289 -14.26 -7.75 -13.67
C ASN A 289 -14.19 -9.02 -12.81
N LEU A 290 -14.26 -8.91 -11.49
CA LEU A 290 -14.13 -10.04 -10.59
C LEU A 290 -15.31 -11.00 -10.77
N ALA A 291 -15.04 -12.17 -11.36
CA ALA A 291 -16.09 -13.12 -11.72
C ALA A 291 -16.49 -14.06 -10.57
N TYR A 292 -15.57 -14.39 -9.72
CA TYR A 292 -15.80 -15.22 -8.53
C TYR A 292 -14.80 -14.89 -7.42
N ILE A 293 -15.17 -15.21 -6.19
CA ILE A 293 -14.30 -15.09 -5.04
C ILE A 293 -14.53 -16.24 -4.05
N ASP A 294 -13.45 -16.84 -3.57
CA ASP A 294 -13.46 -17.83 -2.51
C ASP A 294 -13.22 -17.12 -1.16
N ILE A 295 -14.21 -17.15 -0.28
CA ILE A 295 -14.11 -16.55 1.06
C ILE A 295 -13.48 -17.56 2.00
N PRO A 296 -12.35 -17.23 2.68
CA PRO A 296 -11.73 -18.13 3.65
C PRO A 296 -12.68 -18.55 4.77
N ALA A 297 -12.55 -19.79 5.24
CA ALA A 297 -13.43 -20.35 6.28
C ALA A 297 -13.40 -19.56 7.58
N SER A 298 -12.27 -18.92 7.89
CA SER A 298 -12.04 -18.10 9.09
C SER A 298 -12.73 -16.72 9.05
N VAL A 299 -13.26 -16.28 7.90
CA VAL A 299 -13.96 -15.00 7.81
C VAL A 299 -15.27 -15.07 8.61
N SER A 300 -15.37 -14.23 9.64
CA SER A 300 -16.52 -14.15 10.53
C SER A 300 -17.45 -12.98 10.18
N SER A 301 -16.96 -11.97 9.46
CA SER A 301 -17.77 -10.81 9.05
C SER A 301 -17.41 -10.30 7.68
N ILE A 302 -18.42 -9.83 6.94
CA ILE A 302 -18.29 -9.09 5.68
C ILE A 302 -18.98 -7.75 5.87
N GLY A 303 -18.24 -6.66 5.70
CA GLY A 303 -18.68 -5.29 5.94
C GLY A 303 -19.72 -4.78 4.94
N SER A 304 -20.26 -3.60 5.22
CA SER A 304 -21.26 -2.97 4.38
C SER A 304 -20.70 -2.65 3.00
N TYR A 305 -21.50 -2.87 1.95
CA TYR A 305 -21.14 -2.61 0.54
C TYR A 305 -19.93 -3.37 0.02
N ALA A 306 -19.41 -4.37 0.75
CA ALA A 306 -18.16 -5.05 0.43
C ALA A 306 -18.04 -5.52 -1.03
N PHE A 307 -19.12 -6.04 -1.62
CA PHE A 307 -19.17 -6.49 -3.02
C PHE A 307 -20.17 -5.69 -3.86
N GLN A 308 -20.51 -4.47 -3.44
CA GLN A 308 -21.46 -3.66 -4.19
C GLN A 308 -20.93 -3.31 -5.58
N ASN A 309 -21.79 -3.46 -6.59
CA ASN A 309 -21.48 -3.16 -8.00
C ASN A 309 -20.31 -3.96 -8.59
N CYS A 310 -20.07 -5.17 -8.10
CA CYS A 310 -19.16 -6.12 -8.76
C CYS A 310 -19.91 -6.77 -9.95
N LEU A 311 -20.08 -6.02 -11.03
CA LEU A 311 -20.99 -6.37 -12.13
C LEU A 311 -20.63 -7.70 -12.84
N GLY A 312 -19.37 -8.09 -12.82
CA GLY A 312 -18.89 -9.37 -13.35
C GLY A 312 -19.14 -10.58 -12.47
N MET A 313 -19.47 -10.34 -11.17
CA MET A 313 -19.56 -11.40 -10.16
C MET A 313 -20.65 -12.40 -10.47
N LYS A 314 -20.29 -13.68 -10.56
CA LYS A 314 -21.19 -14.81 -10.78
C LYS A 314 -21.34 -15.69 -9.55
N GLU A 315 -20.32 -15.72 -8.71
CA GLU A 315 -20.29 -16.63 -7.58
C GLU A 315 -19.45 -16.06 -6.43
N ILE A 316 -20.02 -16.09 -5.22
CA ILE A 316 -19.31 -15.87 -3.97
C ILE A 316 -19.36 -17.20 -3.21
N ARG A 317 -18.18 -17.82 -3.05
CA ARG A 317 -18.06 -19.16 -2.48
C ARG A 317 -17.75 -19.08 -1.00
N LEU A 318 -18.66 -19.60 -0.20
CA LEU A 318 -18.52 -19.78 1.23
C LEU A 318 -18.31 -21.29 1.48
N PRO A 319 -17.19 -21.70 2.09
CA PRO A 319 -16.91 -23.11 2.31
C PRO A 319 -17.88 -23.71 3.33
N ALA A 320 -18.06 -25.02 3.31
CA ALA A 320 -19.00 -25.73 4.17
C ALA A 320 -18.72 -25.55 5.69
N ASN A 321 -17.46 -25.32 6.05
CA ASN A 321 -16.99 -25.02 7.40
C ASN A 321 -16.82 -23.52 7.66
N SER A 322 -17.47 -22.65 6.88
CA SER A 322 -17.43 -21.20 7.08
C SER A 322 -17.90 -20.80 8.48
N THR A 323 -17.17 -19.87 9.08
CA THR A 323 -17.50 -19.27 10.39
C THR A 323 -18.19 -17.91 10.26
N LEU A 324 -18.69 -17.56 9.07
CA LEU A 324 -19.35 -16.29 8.79
C LEU A 324 -20.57 -16.10 9.70
N LYS A 325 -20.58 -15.01 10.47
CA LYS A 325 -21.63 -14.64 11.41
C LYS A 325 -22.39 -13.39 11.02
N THR A 326 -21.71 -12.44 10.35
CA THR A 326 -22.28 -11.12 10.10
C THR A 326 -22.14 -10.70 8.65
N LEU A 327 -23.23 -10.21 8.06
CA LEU A 327 -23.26 -9.50 6.77
C LEU A 327 -23.75 -8.08 6.99
N GLY A 328 -22.94 -7.09 6.60
CA GLY A 328 -23.29 -5.68 6.65
C GLY A 328 -24.29 -5.25 5.59
N ILE A 329 -24.67 -3.97 5.61
CA ILE A 329 -25.65 -3.39 4.71
C ILE A 329 -25.17 -3.52 3.24
N TYR A 330 -26.02 -4.06 2.36
CA TYR A 330 -25.69 -4.27 0.92
C TYR A 330 -24.38 -5.04 0.67
N ALA A 331 -23.93 -5.86 1.63
CA ALA A 331 -22.63 -6.54 1.56
C ALA A 331 -22.45 -7.34 0.27
N LEU A 332 -23.50 -8.01 -0.20
CA LEU A 332 -23.50 -8.88 -1.38
C LEU A 332 -24.30 -8.30 -2.56
N ALA A 333 -24.52 -6.99 -2.61
CA ALA A 333 -25.27 -6.32 -3.67
C ALA A 333 -24.44 -6.15 -4.95
N THR A 334 -24.06 -7.23 -5.60
CA THR A 334 -23.13 -7.27 -6.74
C THR A 334 -23.61 -6.52 -7.99
N GLY A 335 -24.88 -6.12 -8.06
CA GLY A 335 -25.48 -5.36 -9.16
C GLY A 335 -26.06 -6.25 -10.26
N HIS A 336 -25.47 -7.37 -10.58
CA HIS A 336 -25.99 -8.42 -11.45
C HIS A 336 -26.20 -9.71 -10.66
N GLY A 337 -27.08 -10.57 -11.13
CA GLY A 337 -27.47 -11.78 -10.42
C GLY A 337 -26.34 -12.79 -10.26
N LEU A 338 -26.20 -13.33 -9.07
CA LEU A 338 -25.34 -14.48 -8.80
C LEU A 338 -25.96 -15.75 -9.41
N ASN A 339 -25.12 -16.67 -9.87
CA ASN A 339 -25.60 -18.00 -10.29
C ASN A 339 -26.07 -18.79 -9.08
N SER A 340 -25.28 -18.78 -8.01
CA SER A 340 -25.58 -19.49 -6.78
C SER A 340 -24.89 -18.86 -5.58
N ILE A 341 -25.49 -18.98 -4.41
CA ILE A 341 -24.86 -18.69 -3.12
C ILE A 341 -25.37 -19.66 -2.05
N SER A 342 -24.44 -20.14 -1.20
CA SER A 342 -24.75 -21.00 -0.06
C SER A 342 -24.42 -20.29 1.23
N PHE A 343 -25.40 -20.05 2.10
CA PHE A 343 -25.20 -19.45 3.41
C PHE A 343 -24.93 -20.51 4.47
N PRO A 344 -23.87 -20.35 5.30
CA PRO A 344 -23.58 -21.28 6.37
C PRO A 344 -24.58 -21.16 7.53
N ALA A 345 -24.70 -22.22 8.31
CA ALA A 345 -25.54 -22.20 9.51
C ALA A 345 -25.06 -21.22 10.61
N SER A 346 -23.78 -20.84 10.54
CA SER A 346 -23.15 -19.88 11.47
C SER A 346 -23.60 -18.42 11.28
N LEU A 347 -24.27 -18.09 10.18
CA LEU A 347 -24.69 -16.72 9.90
C LEU A 347 -25.83 -16.32 10.84
N GLU A 348 -25.58 -15.34 11.72
CA GLU A 348 -26.46 -14.90 12.80
C GLU A 348 -27.09 -13.54 12.52
N VAL A 349 -26.30 -12.61 11.95
CA VAL A 349 -26.68 -11.22 11.74
C VAL A 349 -26.62 -10.87 10.26
N VAL A 350 -27.76 -10.43 9.74
CA VAL A 350 -27.88 -9.89 8.39
C VAL A 350 -28.48 -8.49 8.50
N GLU A 351 -27.65 -7.49 8.22
CA GLU A 351 -28.12 -6.11 8.22
C GLU A 351 -29.05 -5.82 7.01
N LYS A 352 -29.63 -4.63 7.00
CA LYS A 352 -30.58 -4.25 5.94
C LYS A 352 -29.98 -4.49 4.54
N PHE A 353 -30.70 -5.28 3.72
CA PHE A 353 -30.29 -5.63 2.36
C PHE A 353 -28.94 -6.36 2.25
N GLY A 354 -28.39 -6.86 3.38
CA GLY A 354 -27.07 -7.49 3.43
C GLY A 354 -26.93 -8.72 2.54
N ILE A 355 -28.01 -9.50 2.40
CA ILE A 355 -27.97 -10.70 1.56
C ILE A 355 -27.93 -10.34 0.10
N LEU A 356 -28.86 -9.53 -0.40
CA LEU A 356 -29.02 -9.43 -1.85
C LEU A 356 -29.43 -8.05 -2.37
N GLY A 357 -29.49 -6.99 -1.60
CA GLY A 357 -29.82 -5.65 -2.09
C GLY A 357 -30.77 -5.68 -3.32
N ASN A 358 -30.51 -5.22 -4.45
CA ASN A 358 -31.30 -5.37 -5.67
C ASN A 358 -30.85 -6.55 -6.56
N VAL A 359 -30.22 -7.57 -5.96
CA VAL A 359 -29.55 -8.64 -6.72
C VAL A 359 -30.37 -9.91 -6.68
N THR A 360 -30.57 -10.49 -7.83
CA THR A 360 -31.14 -11.82 -8.01
C THR A 360 -30.04 -12.88 -7.92
N ALA A 361 -30.24 -13.93 -7.11
CA ALA A 361 -29.47 -15.15 -7.26
C ALA A 361 -30.38 -16.23 -7.82
N LYS A 362 -29.89 -16.98 -8.82
CA LYS A 362 -30.72 -18.06 -9.42
C LYS A 362 -30.96 -19.18 -8.40
N ASN A 363 -29.93 -19.49 -7.60
CA ASN A 363 -30.02 -20.49 -6.54
C ASN A 363 -29.49 -19.92 -5.23
N ILE A 364 -30.29 -20.04 -4.19
CA ILE A 364 -29.90 -19.71 -2.81
C ILE A 364 -30.02 -20.97 -1.97
N HIS A 365 -28.94 -21.39 -1.36
CA HIS A 365 -28.90 -22.50 -0.42
C HIS A 365 -28.76 -21.96 1.00
N VAL A 366 -29.63 -22.38 1.89
CA VAL A 366 -29.60 -21.96 3.29
C VAL A 366 -29.57 -23.17 4.21
N LYS A 367 -28.91 -23.03 5.35
CA LYS A 367 -28.78 -24.12 6.34
C LYS A 367 -29.53 -23.82 7.66
N TRP A 368 -30.34 -22.78 7.68
CA TRP A 368 -31.14 -22.45 8.88
C TRP A 368 -32.43 -23.33 8.94
N ALA A 369 -32.63 -23.96 10.08
CA ALA A 369 -33.89 -24.68 10.34
C ALA A 369 -35.07 -23.72 10.52
N VAL A 370 -34.80 -22.49 10.97
CA VAL A 370 -35.78 -21.42 11.09
C VAL A 370 -35.35 -20.28 10.21
N PRO A 371 -36.21 -19.82 9.26
CA PRO A 371 -35.89 -18.71 8.39
C PRO A 371 -35.58 -17.44 9.19
N PRO A 372 -34.41 -16.78 8.99
CA PRO A 372 -34.15 -15.51 9.62
C PRO A 372 -35.11 -14.42 9.10
N THR A 373 -35.40 -13.44 9.95
CA THR A 373 -36.29 -12.34 9.60
C THR A 373 -35.63 -11.42 8.59
N LEU A 374 -36.22 -11.26 7.40
CA LEU A 374 -35.83 -10.32 6.41
C LEU A 374 -36.58 -9.00 6.59
N SER A 375 -35.99 -8.02 7.26
CA SER A 375 -36.63 -6.71 7.41
C SER A 375 -36.59 -5.91 6.11
N ARG A 376 -37.78 -5.68 5.51
CA ARG A 376 -37.99 -4.86 4.28
C ARG A 376 -37.36 -5.39 3.00
N PHE A 377 -36.95 -6.64 2.98
CA PHE A 377 -36.32 -7.27 1.82
C PHE A 377 -37.07 -8.55 1.45
N ARG A 378 -37.11 -8.87 0.17
CA ARG A 378 -37.61 -10.14 -0.38
C ARG A 378 -36.63 -10.68 -1.40
N ILE A 379 -36.50 -11.99 -1.46
CA ILE A 379 -35.75 -12.66 -2.52
C ILE A 379 -36.52 -12.53 -3.85
N SER A 380 -35.80 -12.66 -4.96
CA SER A 380 -36.41 -12.56 -6.29
C SER A 380 -37.36 -13.72 -6.55
N ASP A 381 -38.42 -13.41 -7.30
CA ASP A 381 -39.35 -14.39 -7.85
C ASP A 381 -38.74 -15.25 -8.99
N GLU A 382 -37.49 -15.02 -9.35
CA GLU A 382 -36.70 -15.89 -10.24
C GLU A 382 -35.81 -16.88 -9.48
N THR A 383 -35.76 -16.79 -8.13
CA THR A 383 -34.86 -17.58 -7.30
C THR A 383 -35.42 -18.94 -6.96
N THR A 384 -34.65 -20.00 -7.14
CA THR A 384 -34.86 -21.30 -6.46
C THR A 384 -34.19 -21.28 -5.10
N LEU A 385 -34.96 -21.45 -4.05
CA LEU A 385 -34.50 -21.51 -2.66
C LEU A 385 -34.36 -22.95 -2.20
N TRP A 386 -33.17 -23.34 -1.78
CA TRP A 386 -32.87 -24.65 -1.23
C TRP A 386 -32.78 -24.54 0.28
N VAL A 387 -33.59 -25.30 1.01
CA VAL A 387 -33.75 -25.23 2.47
C VAL A 387 -33.54 -26.59 3.11
N PRO A 388 -33.19 -26.67 4.40
CA PRO A 388 -33.04 -27.95 5.07
C PRO A 388 -34.32 -28.77 5.04
N LYS A 389 -34.17 -30.08 4.93
CA LYS A 389 -35.29 -31.04 4.90
C LYS A 389 -36.26 -30.83 6.05
N GLY A 390 -37.55 -30.75 5.73
CA GLY A 390 -38.64 -30.54 6.70
C GLY A 390 -38.90 -29.09 7.07
N THR A 391 -38.18 -28.12 6.50
CA THR A 391 -38.34 -26.71 6.83
C THR A 391 -39.09 -25.89 5.77
N GLY A 392 -39.39 -26.45 4.62
CA GLY A 392 -39.99 -25.75 3.46
C GLY A 392 -41.26 -24.99 3.81
N ASN A 393 -42.12 -25.52 4.69
CA ASN A 393 -43.33 -24.81 5.13
C ASN A 393 -43.02 -23.55 5.93
N ALA A 394 -41.98 -23.57 6.76
CA ALA A 394 -41.56 -22.40 7.52
C ALA A 394 -41.10 -21.28 6.56
N TYR A 395 -40.33 -21.61 5.52
CA TYR A 395 -39.88 -20.65 4.51
C TYR A 395 -41.01 -20.12 3.63
N ARG A 396 -42.02 -20.95 3.29
CA ARG A 396 -43.22 -20.50 2.58
C ARG A 396 -44.07 -19.54 3.40
N ALA A 397 -44.02 -19.64 4.71
CA ALA A 397 -44.72 -18.73 5.63
C ALA A 397 -43.90 -17.48 5.99
N ALA A 398 -42.58 -17.47 5.79
CA ALA A 398 -41.72 -16.40 6.20
C ALA A 398 -41.72 -15.24 5.21
N PHE A 399 -41.95 -14.02 5.72
CA PHE A 399 -41.94 -12.80 4.92
C PHE A 399 -40.58 -12.62 4.20
N GLY A 400 -40.65 -12.31 2.92
CA GLY A 400 -39.48 -12.09 2.07
C GLY A 400 -38.92 -13.37 1.45
N TRP A 401 -38.93 -14.49 2.18
CA TRP A 401 -38.52 -15.81 1.67
C TRP A 401 -39.62 -16.44 0.80
N ASN A 402 -40.87 -16.17 1.09
CA ASN A 402 -42.04 -16.69 0.36
C ASN A 402 -42.19 -16.16 -1.07
N HIS A 403 -41.31 -15.26 -1.50
CA HIS A 403 -41.25 -14.77 -2.89
C HIS A 403 -40.41 -15.63 -3.83
N ALA A 404 -39.69 -16.63 -3.32
CA ALA A 404 -38.94 -17.55 -4.17
C ALA A 404 -39.86 -18.19 -5.23
N ASN A 405 -39.34 -18.32 -6.44
CA ASN A 405 -40.01 -19.03 -7.52
C ASN A 405 -40.34 -20.49 -7.12
N GLU A 406 -39.37 -21.12 -6.48
CA GLU A 406 -39.49 -22.50 -6.01
C GLU A 406 -38.74 -22.66 -4.68
N ILE A 407 -39.31 -23.43 -3.75
CA ILE A 407 -38.66 -23.81 -2.49
C ILE A 407 -38.48 -25.33 -2.47
N LYS A 408 -37.21 -25.74 -2.53
CA LYS A 408 -36.79 -27.15 -2.53
C LYS A 408 -36.13 -27.50 -1.19
N GLU A 409 -36.31 -28.73 -0.75
CA GLU A 409 -35.68 -29.27 0.47
C GLU A 409 -34.49 -30.17 0.10
N GLU A 410 -33.34 -29.97 0.79
CA GLU A 410 -32.09 -30.74 0.60
C GLU A 410 -31.54 -31.32 1.90
#